data_5efa8d567bf77a630dc95bb02facfc1e
#
_entry.id   5efa8d567bf77a630dc95bb02facfc1e
#
_cell.length_a   1.000
_cell.length_b   1.000
_cell.length_c   1.000
_cell.angle_alpha   90.00
_cell.angle_beta   90.00
_cell.angle_gamma   90.00
#
_symmetry.space_group_name_H-M   'P 1'
#
loop_
_entity.id
_entity.type
_entity.pdbx_description
1 polymer ?
#
loop_
_entity_poly.entity_id
_entity_poly.type
_entity_poly.pdbx_seq_one_letter_code
_entity_poly.pdbx_strand_id
1 'polypeptide(L)'
;GFIDDFRQSDSLVMIDPVLGDNGKLYTNFDEQMILEMRHLIRKADVITPNMTELFYLLDKPYKAENTDEELKAYLHEISEHGPGIVIITSVPVQGDPRKTSVYAYDRQGNRYWKVTCPYLPAHYPGTGDTFTSVITGSLMQGDSLPIALDRATQFILQGIRATFGYEYDNREGILLEKVLHNLDMPIQVSSYELI
;
A
#
# COMPACT_ATOMS: atom_id res chain seq x y z
N GLY A 1 -18.61 14.30 -9.62
CA GLY A 1 -17.53 14.79 -8.76
C GLY A 1 -16.20 14.84 -9.52
N PHE A 2 -15.11 15.34 -8.88
CA PHE A 2 -13.84 15.61 -9.57
C PHE A 2 -13.34 14.45 -10.47
N ILE A 3 -13.30 13.21 -9.96
CA ILE A 3 -12.88 12.05 -10.76
C ILE A 3 -13.79 11.89 -11.99
N ASP A 4 -15.11 11.98 -11.82
CA ASP A 4 -16.06 11.79 -12.92
C ASP A 4 -15.95 12.89 -13.99
N ASP A 5 -15.60 14.11 -13.57
CA ASP A 5 -15.53 15.27 -14.45
C ASP A 5 -14.21 15.32 -15.26
N PHE A 6 -13.12 14.73 -14.73
CA PHE A 6 -11.78 14.83 -15.32
C PHE A 6 -11.19 13.50 -15.81
N ARG A 7 -11.79 12.35 -15.47
CA ARG A 7 -11.29 11.04 -15.90
C ARG A 7 -11.37 10.89 -17.43
N GLN A 8 -10.23 10.52 -18.02
CA GLN A 8 -10.11 10.17 -19.45
C GLN A 8 -9.88 8.66 -19.58
N SER A 9 -9.89 8.15 -20.81
CA SER A 9 -9.77 6.71 -21.11
C SER A 9 -8.42 6.11 -20.68
N ASP A 10 -7.39 6.94 -20.60
CA ASP A 10 -6.01 6.59 -20.22
C ASP A 10 -5.62 7.07 -18.82
N SER A 11 -6.57 7.63 -18.06
CA SER A 11 -6.33 8.06 -16.69
C SER A 11 -6.19 6.85 -15.77
N LEU A 12 -5.17 6.89 -14.91
CA LEU A 12 -5.01 5.99 -13.77
C LEU A 12 -5.52 6.69 -12.50
N VAL A 13 -6.56 6.15 -11.88
CA VAL A 13 -7.09 6.63 -10.60
C VAL A 13 -6.54 5.77 -9.48
N MET A 14 -5.56 6.30 -8.76
CA MET A 14 -4.98 5.67 -7.57
C MET A 14 -5.55 6.35 -6.32
N ILE A 15 -5.98 5.56 -5.34
CA ILE A 15 -6.49 6.05 -4.05
C ILE A 15 -5.76 5.35 -2.92
N ASP A 16 -5.11 6.14 -2.09
CA ASP A 16 -4.64 5.71 -0.76
C ASP A 16 -5.76 5.97 0.25
N PRO A 17 -6.43 4.93 0.76
CA PRO A 17 -7.66 5.10 1.55
C PRO A 17 -7.34 5.38 3.02
N VAL A 18 -6.65 6.49 3.29
CA VAL A 18 -6.18 6.87 4.62
C VAL A 18 -7.35 6.99 5.60
N LEU A 19 -7.48 6.03 6.53
CA LEU A 19 -8.52 5.99 7.55
C LEU A 19 -7.97 5.77 8.96
N GLY A 20 -6.93 4.96 9.11
CA GLY A 20 -6.44 4.58 10.42
C GLY A 20 -5.26 3.63 10.39
N ASP A 21 -4.79 3.24 11.57
CA ASP A 21 -3.69 2.30 11.74
C ASP A 21 -3.85 1.50 13.05
N ASN A 22 -3.20 0.32 13.13
CA ASN A 22 -3.20 -0.55 14.31
C ASN A 22 -4.62 -0.88 14.85
N GLY A 23 -5.57 -1.11 13.96
CA GLY A 23 -6.95 -1.46 14.25
C GLY A 23 -7.82 -0.29 14.69
N LYS A 24 -7.36 0.97 14.59
CA LYS A 24 -8.07 2.16 15.06
C LYS A 24 -8.12 3.23 13.98
N LEU A 25 -9.26 3.95 13.92
CA LEU A 25 -9.37 5.17 13.13
C LEU A 25 -8.46 6.26 13.67
N TYR A 26 -8.01 7.14 12.80
CA TYR A 26 -7.37 8.39 13.21
C TYR A 26 -8.36 9.30 13.95
N THR A 27 -7.85 10.12 14.85
CA THR A 27 -8.64 10.86 15.87
C THR A 27 -9.77 11.73 15.29
N ASN A 28 -9.62 12.19 14.06
CA ASN A 28 -10.60 13.08 13.42
C ASN A 28 -11.51 12.36 12.42
N PHE A 29 -11.48 11.03 12.38
CA PHE A 29 -12.27 10.23 11.45
C PHE A 29 -13.38 9.50 12.19
N ASP A 30 -14.52 9.34 11.51
CA ASP A 30 -15.73 8.73 12.01
C ASP A 30 -16.31 7.71 11.00
N GLU A 31 -17.46 7.13 11.34
CA GLU A 31 -18.17 6.19 10.48
C GLU A 31 -18.57 6.81 9.13
N GLN A 32 -18.90 8.11 9.12
CA GLN A 32 -19.26 8.80 7.87
C GLN A 32 -18.06 8.84 6.92
N MET A 33 -16.85 9.09 7.43
CA MET A 33 -15.63 9.06 6.61
C MET A 33 -15.39 7.68 6.00
N ILE A 34 -15.65 6.60 6.74
CA ILE A 34 -15.54 5.23 6.21
C ILE A 34 -16.52 5.02 5.04
N LEU A 35 -17.77 5.45 5.20
CA LEU A 35 -18.78 5.32 4.15
C LEU A 35 -18.40 6.11 2.89
N GLU A 36 -17.92 7.34 3.04
CA GLU A 36 -17.46 8.14 1.91
C GLU A 36 -16.24 7.52 1.23
N MET A 37 -15.30 6.95 2.00
CA MET A 37 -14.15 6.25 1.44
C MET A 37 -14.57 4.99 0.66
N ARG A 38 -15.54 4.22 1.17
CA ARG A 38 -16.13 3.08 0.44
C ARG A 38 -16.76 3.51 -0.89
N HIS A 39 -17.37 4.69 -0.94
CA HIS A 39 -17.89 5.25 -2.20
C HIS A 39 -16.76 5.71 -3.13
N LEU A 40 -15.71 6.29 -2.57
CA LEU A 40 -14.60 6.81 -3.34
C LEU A 40 -13.80 5.70 -4.02
N ILE A 41 -13.49 4.61 -3.32
CA ILE A 41 -12.71 3.49 -3.88
C ILE A 41 -13.39 2.79 -5.06
N ARG A 42 -14.72 2.91 -5.20
CA ARG A 42 -15.43 2.37 -6.38
C ARG A 42 -15.01 3.02 -7.68
N LYS A 43 -14.40 4.20 -7.61
CA LYS A 43 -13.91 4.95 -8.78
C LYS A 43 -12.41 4.73 -9.04
N ALA A 44 -11.73 4.00 -8.15
CA ALA A 44 -10.32 3.74 -8.27
C ALA A 44 -10.02 2.60 -9.24
N ASP A 45 -8.90 2.72 -9.94
CA ASP A 45 -8.27 1.60 -10.66
C ASP A 45 -7.36 0.80 -9.72
N VAL A 46 -6.69 1.51 -8.78
CA VAL A 46 -5.77 0.94 -7.80
C VAL A 46 -6.04 1.53 -6.42
N ILE A 47 -5.98 0.70 -5.38
CA ILE A 47 -6.00 1.15 -3.98
C ILE A 47 -4.86 0.52 -3.18
N THR A 48 -4.40 1.24 -2.13
CA THR A 48 -3.25 0.84 -1.30
C THR A 48 -3.55 0.77 0.20
N PRO A 49 -4.65 0.12 0.65
CA PRO A 49 -4.99 0.08 2.07
C PRO A 49 -3.92 -0.64 2.90
N ASN A 50 -3.71 -0.17 4.14
CA ASN A 50 -3.13 -1.00 5.18
C ASN A 50 -4.17 -1.99 5.74
N MET A 51 -3.76 -2.88 6.66
CA MET A 51 -4.66 -3.89 7.24
C MET A 51 -5.85 -3.27 7.97
N THR A 52 -5.69 -2.15 8.66
CA THR A 52 -6.77 -1.46 9.36
C THR A 52 -7.80 -0.92 8.40
N GLU A 53 -7.33 -0.24 7.37
CA GLU A 53 -8.15 0.35 6.32
C GLU A 53 -8.91 -0.71 5.53
N LEU A 54 -8.24 -1.82 5.19
CA LEU A 54 -8.88 -2.96 4.53
C LEU A 54 -10.10 -3.47 5.32
N PHE A 55 -9.95 -3.67 6.64
CA PHE A 55 -11.04 -4.18 7.47
C PHE A 55 -12.18 -3.17 7.60
N TYR A 56 -11.88 -1.87 7.74
CA TYR A 56 -12.91 -0.83 7.69
C TYR A 56 -13.64 -0.76 6.35
N LEU A 57 -12.91 -0.89 5.23
CA LEU A 57 -13.50 -0.89 3.90
C LEU A 57 -14.39 -2.10 3.65
N LEU A 58 -14.03 -3.27 4.17
CA LEU A 58 -14.80 -4.52 4.07
C LEU A 58 -15.93 -4.66 5.10
N ASP A 59 -16.06 -3.72 6.05
CA ASP A 59 -17.01 -3.82 7.17
C ASP A 59 -16.78 -5.05 8.05
N LYS A 60 -15.53 -5.37 8.32
CA LYS A 60 -15.13 -6.54 9.10
C LYS A 60 -14.41 -6.15 10.39
N PRO A 61 -14.53 -6.96 11.46
CA PRO A 61 -13.71 -6.77 12.65
C PRO A 61 -12.21 -6.89 12.32
N TYR A 62 -11.40 -5.97 12.85
CA TYR A 62 -9.95 -6.01 12.66
C TYR A 62 -9.34 -7.31 13.20
N LYS A 63 -8.48 -7.92 12.41
CA LYS A 63 -7.72 -9.12 12.74
C LYS A 63 -6.25 -8.89 12.39
N ALA A 64 -5.37 -8.91 13.40
CA ALA A 64 -3.95 -8.61 13.21
C ALA A 64 -3.20 -9.72 12.45
N GLU A 65 -3.53 -10.98 12.72
CA GLU A 65 -2.88 -12.13 12.10
C GLU A 65 -3.81 -12.80 11.10
N ASN A 66 -3.34 -13.00 9.88
CA ASN A 66 -4.10 -13.61 8.79
C ASN A 66 -3.23 -14.61 8.03
N THR A 67 -3.84 -15.66 7.50
CA THR A 67 -3.18 -16.58 6.58
C THR A 67 -3.13 -16.02 5.16
N ASP A 68 -2.27 -16.58 4.31
CA ASP A 68 -2.19 -16.18 2.90
C ASP A 68 -3.53 -16.38 2.18
N GLU A 69 -4.28 -17.45 2.51
CA GLU A 69 -5.60 -17.73 1.96
C GLU A 69 -6.64 -16.70 2.37
N GLU A 70 -6.63 -16.27 3.65
CA GLU A 70 -7.51 -15.21 4.12
C GLU A 70 -7.21 -13.88 3.43
N LEU A 71 -5.93 -13.54 3.29
CA LEU A 71 -5.51 -12.31 2.61
C LEU A 71 -5.92 -12.32 1.13
N LYS A 72 -5.76 -13.45 0.43
CA LYS A 72 -6.26 -13.61 -0.94
C LYS A 72 -7.77 -13.41 -1.03
N ALA A 73 -8.53 -13.99 -0.09
CA ALA A 73 -9.97 -13.82 -0.06
C ALA A 73 -10.37 -12.35 0.16
N TYR A 74 -9.70 -11.62 1.06
CA TYR A 74 -9.96 -10.19 1.29
C TYR A 74 -9.58 -9.32 0.08
N LEU A 75 -8.43 -9.61 -0.55
CA LEU A 75 -7.99 -8.94 -1.78
C LEU A 75 -9.03 -9.10 -2.91
N HIS A 76 -9.51 -10.33 -3.09
CA HIS A 76 -10.57 -10.61 -4.06
C HIS A 76 -11.85 -9.85 -3.71
N GLU A 77 -12.33 -9.98 -2.47
CA GLU A 77 -13.58 -9.36 -2.01
C GLU A 77 -13.57 -7.83 -2.19
N ILE A 78 -12.49 -7.15 -1.77
CA ILE A 78 -12.41 -5.68 -1.93
C ILE A 78 -12.32 -5.27 -3.39
N SER A 79 -11.72 -6.08 -4.26
CA SER A 79 -11.64 -5.79 -5.69
C SER A 79 -13.02 -5.77 -6.36
N GLU A 80 -13.96 -6.56 -5.86
CA GLU A 80 -15.35 -6.57 -6.35
C GLU A 80 -16.10 -5.26 -6.03
N HIS A 81 -15.57 -4.44 -5.12
CA HIS A 81 -16.11 -3.12 -4.79
C HIS A 81 -15.70 -2.01 -5.78
N GLY A 82 -14.83 -2.31 -6.75
CA GLY A 82 -14.48 -1.35 -7.82
C GLY A 82 -13.06 -1.49 -8.35
N PRO A 83 -12.01 -1.40 -7.50
CA PRO A 83 -10.64 -1.34 -8.00
C PRO A 83 -10.21 -2.61 -8.72
N GLY A 84 -9.50 -2.45 -9.85
CA GLY A 84 -8.94 -3.56 -10.61
C GLY A 84 -7.66 -4.13 -9.97
N ILE A 85 -6.93 -3.29 -9.24
CA ILE A 85 -5.72 -3.67 -8.50
C ILE A 85 -5.89 -3.25 -7.05
N VAL A 86 -5.62 -4.18 -6.15
CA VAL A 86 -5.62 -3.94 -4.69
C VAL A 86 -4.26 -4.30 -4.12
N ILE A 87 -3.69 -3.40 -3.31
CA ILE A 87 -2.38 -3.59 -2.69
C ILE A 87 -2.53 -3.40 -1.19
N ILE A 88 -2.41 -4.48 -0.40
CA ILE A 88 -2.44 -4.40 1.07
C ILE A 88 -1.01 -4.20 1.56
N THR A 89 -0.80 -3.13 2.32
CA THR A 89 0.51 -2.78 2.87
C THR A 89 0.65 -3.18 4.34
N SER A 90 1.88 -3.27 4.82
CA SER A 90 2.22 -3.46 6.24
C SER A 90 1.61 -4.71 6.87
N VAL A 91 1.52 -5.81 6.12
CA VAL A 91 1.01 -7.09 6.61
C VAL A 91 2.06 -7.77 7.49
N PRO A 92 1.78 -8.04 8.79
CA PRO A 92 2.70 -8.79 9.64
C PRO A 92 2.95 -10.21 9.11
N VAL A 93 4.19 -10.66 9.14
CA VAL A 93 4.53 -12.05 8.77
C VAL A 93 4.32 -12.95 9.97
N GLN A 94 3.43 -13.92 9.85
CA GLN A 94 3.15 -14.87 10.92
C GLN A 94 4.42 -15.64 11.30
N GLY A 95 4.75 -15.64 12.59
CA GLY A 95 5.92 -16.35 13.12
C GLY A 95 7.26 -15.62 12.95
N ASP A 96 7.34 -14.49 12.24
CA ASP A 96 8.55 -13.67 12.16
C ASP A 96 8.26 -12.16 12.30
N PRO A 97 8.28 -11.63 13.53
CA PRO A 97 7.98 -10.21 13.79
C PRO A 97 9.03 -9.24 13.23
N ARG A 98 10.12 -9.77 12.66
CA ARG A 98 11.17 -8.96 12.01
C ARG A 98 10.91 -8.75 10.52
N LYS A 99 9.76 -9.23 10.02
CA LYS A 99 9.36 -9.10 8.63
C LYS A 99 7.97 -8.52 8.49
N THR A 100 7.77 -7.86 7.39
CA THR A 100 6.47 -7.39 6.91
C THR A 100 6.31 -7.75 5.45
N SER A 101 5.07 -7.83 4.99
CA SER A 101 4.78 -8.13 3.59
C SER A 101 3.79 -7.13 3.00
N VAL A 102 3.89 -6.99 1.69
CA VAL A 102 2.90 -6.34 0.84
C VAL A 102 2.24 -7.43 0.01
N TYR A 103 0.92 -7.43 -0.06
CA TYR A 103 0.15 -8.33 -0.89
C TYR A 103 -0.58 -7.54 -1.96
N ALA A 104 -0.65 -8.07 -3.17
CA ALA A 104 -1.38 -7.42 -4.24
C ALA A 104 -2.21 -8.43 -5.04
N TYR A 105 -3.33 -7.96 -5.56
CA TYR A 105 -4.18 -8.69 -6.48
C TYR A 105 -4.44 -7.89 -7.73
N ASP A 106 -4.19 -8.48 -8.87
CA ASP A 106 -4.57 -8.00 -10.20
C ASP A 106 -5.78 -8.80 -10.67
N ARG A 107 -6.97 -8.18 -10.65
CA ARG A 107 -8.23 -8.81 -11.03
C ARG A 107 -8.25 -9.21 -12.50
N GLN A 108 -7.67 -8.39 -13.38
CA GLN A 108 -7.67 -8.67 -14.82
C GLN A 108 -6.85 -9.94 -15.14
N GLY A 109 -5.68 -10.09 -14.51
CA GLY A 109 -4.83 -11.25 -14.67
C GLY A 109 -5.20 -12.42 -13.75
N ASN A 110 -6.09 -12.20 -12.77
CA ASN A 110 -6.40 -13.11 -11.67
C ASN A 110 -5.13 -13.64 -10.99
N ARG A 111 -4.21 -12.72 -10.66
CA ARG A 111 -2.89 -13.04 -10.10
C ARG A 111 -2.68 -12.35 -8.76
N TYR A 112 -2.10 -13.11 -7.83
CA TYR A 112 -1.76 -12.62 -6.51
C TYR A 112 -0.25 -12.53 -6.37
N TRP A 113 0.22 -11.43 -5.81
CA TRP A 113 1.63 -11.13 -5.61
C TRP A 113 1.91 -10.86 -4.14
N LYS A 114 3.09 -11.26 -3.69
CA LYS A 114 3.60 -10.99 -2.34
C LYS A 114 5.02 -10.48 -2.43
N VAL A 115 5.33 -9.45 -1.66
CA VAL A 115 6.68 -8.95 -1.45
C VAL A 115 6.94 -8.96 0.04
N THR A 116 7.96 -9.68 0.48
CA THR A 116 8.35 -9.73 1.88
C THR A 116 9.65 -8.98 2.11
N CYS A 117 9.69 -8.12 3.12
CA CYS A 117 10.87 -7.34 3.45
C CYS A 117 11.13 -7.29 4.96
N PRO A 118 12.35 -6.91 5.40
CA PRO A 118 12.62 -6.68 6.81
C PRO A 118 11.70 -5.58 7.39
N TYR A 119 11.13 -5.85 8.56
CA TYR A 119 10.43 -4.85 9.33
C TYR A 119 11.45 -4.01 10.12
N LEU A 120 11.43 -2.71 9.92
CA LEU A 120 12.20 -1.77 10.71
C LEU A 120 11.26 -1.14 11.75
N PRO A 121 11.56 -1.25 13.07
CA PRO A 121 10.68 -0.78 14.13
C PRO A 121 10.77 0.75 14.29
N ALA A 122 10.48 1.46 13.22
CA ALA A 122 10.45 2.90 13.15
C ALA A 122 9.18 3.33 12.39
N HIS A 123 8.45 4.24 12.99
CA HIS A 123 7.24 4.80 12.38
C HIS A 123 7.53 6.23 11.93
N TYR A 124 7.43 6.46 10.64
CA TYR A 124 7.58 7.78 10.03
C TYR A 124 6.31 8.12 9.25
N PRO A 125 5.65 9.24 9.56
CA PRO A 125 4.52 9.73 8.78
C PRO A 125 4.90 9.90 7.30
N GLY A 126 3.94 9.67 6.40
CA GLY A 126 4.14 9.84 4.96
C GLY A 126 4.79 8.65 4.24
N THR A 127 5.09 7.54 4.94
CA THR A 127 5.59 6.32 4.27
C THR A 127 4.54 5.69 3.36
N GLY A 128 3.25 5.71 3.74
CA GLY A 128 2.13 5.25 2.91
C GLY A 128 1.99 6.10 1.65
N ASP A 129 1.93 7.43 1.81
CA ASP A 129 1.87 8.38 0.69
C ASP A 129 3.03 8.19 -0.28
N THR A 130 4.24 8.01 0.26
CA THR A 130 5.44 7.77 -0.56
C THR A 130 5.36 6.43 -1.30
N PHE A 131 4.93 5.36 -0.63
CA PHE A 131 4.73 4.05 -1.23
C PHE A 131 3.76 4.14 -2.41
N THR A 132 2.58 4.71 -2.19
CA THR A 132 1.54 4.90 -3.20
C THR A 132 2.04 5.76 -4.38
N SER A 133 2.82 6.80 -4.09
CA SER A 133 3.42 7.66 -5.13
C SER A 133 4.42 6.91 -6.00
N VAL A 134 5.27 6.05 -5.40
CA VAL A 134 6.23 5.23 -6.16
C VAL A 134 5.51 4.18 -7.00
N ILE A 135 4.47 3.52 -6.46
CA ILE A 135 3.62 2.60 -7.25
C ILE A 135 3.02 3.33 -8.45
N THR A 136 2.43 4.52 -8.22
CA THR A 136 1.83 5.33 -9.28
C THR A 136 2.83 5.64 -10.38
N GLY A 137 3.99 6.18 -10.01
CA GLY A 137 5.05 6.52 -10.97
C GLY A 137 5.56 5.31 -11.75
N SER A 138 5.74 4.17 -11.09
CA SER A 138 6.21 2.94 -11.70
C SER A 138 5.20 2.40 -12.74
N LEU A 139 3.92 2.32 -12.36
CA LEU A 139 2.85 1.88 -13.28
C LEU A 139 2.69 2.83 -14.48
N MET A 140 2.78 4.14 -14.26
CA MET A 140 2.72 5.15 -15.31
C MET A 140 3.92 5.10 -16.26
N GLN A 141 5.07 4.61 -15.83
CA GLN A 141 6.23 4.33 -16.67
C GLN A 141 6.15 3.02 -17.44
N GLY A 142 5.09 2.20 -17.18
CA GLY A 142 4.87 0.93 -17.85
C GLY A 142 5.50 -0.27 -17.16
N ASP A 143 5.98 -0.13 -15.93
CA ASP A 143 6.42 -1.27 -15.12
C ASP A 143 5.23 -2.21 -14.85
N SER A 144 5.51 -3.51 -14.77
CA SER A 144 4.51 -4.47 -14.32
C SER A 144 4.25 -4.32 -12.82
N LEU A 145 3.06 -4.76 -12.36
CA LEU A 145 2.69 -4.69 -10.95
C LEU A 145 3.75 -5.26 -10.00
N PRO A 146 4.31 -6.48 -10.19
CA PRO A 146 5.34 -7.00 -9.30
C PRO A 146 6.61 -6.14 -9.27
N ILE A 147 6.99 -5.52 -10.36
CA ILE A 147 8.14 -4.59 -10.41
C ILE A 147 7.81 -3.31 -9.63
N ALA A 148 6.60 -2.76 -9.79
CA ALA A 148 6.16 -1.59 -9.03
C ALA A 148 6.16 -1.85 -7.51
N LEU A 149 5.63 -3.02 -7.09
CA LEU A 149 5.63 -3.45 -5.68
C LEU A 149 7.04 -3.53 -5.10
N ASP A 150 7.93 -4.19 -5.83
CA ASP A 150 9.32 -4.38 -5.41
C ASP A 150 10.05 -3.04 -5.30
N ARG A 151 9.91 -2.17 -6.32
CA ARG A 151 10.48 -0.82 -6.34
C ARG A 151 10.00 0.03 -5.15
N ALA A 152 8.69 0.07 -4.90
CA ALA A 152 8.12 0.84 -3.81
C ALA A 152 8.57 0.32 -2.44
N THR A 153 8.56 -1.00 -2.24
CA THR A 153 8.99 -1.64 -0.99
C THR A 153 10.47 -1.36 -0.71
N GLN A 154 11.35 -1.51 -1.72
CA GLN A 154 12.77 -1.24 -1.57
C GLN A 154 13.05 0.24 -1.32
N PHE A 155 12.34 1.14 -1.99
CA PHE A 155 12.51 2.57 -1.81
C PHE A 155 12.14 3.00 -0.39
N ILE A 156 10.99 2.56 0.13
CA ILE A 156 10.57 2.84 1.52
C ILE A 156 11.58 2.29 2.52
N LEU A 157 12.03 1.05 2.32
CA LEU A 157 13.02 0.42 3.21
C LEU A 157 14.34 1.21 3.26
N GLN A 158 14.80 1.71 2.11
CA GLN A 158 16.00 2.54 2.01
C GLN A 158 15.79 3.91 2.69
N GLY A 159 14.62 4.55 2.49
CA GLY A 159 14.26 5.79 3.14
C GLY A 159 14.26 5.68 4.66
N ILE A 160 13.61 4.64 5.21
CA ILE A 160 13.60 4.39 6.66
C ILE A 160 15.03 4.15 7.17
N ARG A 161 15.85 3.35 6.49
CA ARG A 161 17.25 3.10 6.88
C ARG A 161 18.09 4.36 6.85
N ALA A 162 17.93 5.19 5.83
CA ALA A 162 18.66 6.45 5.70
C ALA A 162 18.27 7.45 6.81
N THR A 163 17.06 7.36 7.34
CA THR A 163 16.55 8.26 8.38
C THR A 163 16.87 7.76 9.79
N PHE A 164 16.81 6.44 10.01
CA PHE A 164 16.86 5.80 11.32
C PHE A 164 18.11 6.16 12.18
N GLY A 165 19.20 6.50 11.55
CA GLY A 165 20.45 6.87 12.23
C GLY A 165 20.57 8.34 12.64
N TYR A 166 19.55 9.16 12.35
CA TYR A 166 19.59 10.59 12.70
C TYR A 166 18.73 10.88 13.92
N GLU A 167 19.27 11.69 14.84
CA GLU A 167 18.49 12.32 15.90
C GLU A 167 17.65 13.44 15.32
N TYR A 168 16.39 13.14 15.04
CA TYR A 168 15.53 13.99 14.23
C TYR A 168 14.05 13.76 14.63
N ASP A 169 13.22 14.79 14.57
CA ASP A 169 11.81 14.66 14.93
C ASP A 169 11.10 13.74 13.93
N ASN A 170 10.64 12.57 14.39
CA ASN A 170 9.93 11.60 13.56
C ASN A 170 8.71 12.17 12.82
N ARG A 171 8.16 13.31 13.29
CA ARG A 171 7.01 13.98 12.64
C ARG A 171 7.34 14.52 11.25
N GLU A 172 8.61 14.74 10.94
CA GLU A 172 9.03 15.25 9.63
C GLU A 172 9.07 14.15 8.55
N GLY A 173 8.80 12.88 8.92
CA GLY A 173 8.76 11.75 7.98
C GLY A 173 10.14 11.20 7.64
N ILE A 174 10.29 10.51 6.52
CA ILE A 174 11.57 9.97 6.04
C ILE A 174 12.35 11.01 5.24
N LEU A 175 13.69 10.95 5.30
CA LEU A 175 14.61 11.84 4.55
C LEU A 175 14.65 11.43 3.06
N LEU A 176 13.57 11.75 2.34
CA LEU A 176 13.40 11.38 0.92
C LEU A 176 14.53 11.90 0.04
N GLU A 177 14.99 13.10 0.29
CA GLU A 177 16.06 13.76 -0.48
C GLU A 177 17.36 12.96 -0.51
N LYS A 178 17.59 12.10 0.49
CA LYS A 178 18.78 11.24 0.55
C LYS A 178 18.67 10.00 -0.34
N VAL A 179 17.47 9.60 -0.71
CA VAL A 179 17.20 8.34 -1.41
C VAL A 179 16.52 8.50 -2.76
N LEU A 180 16.13 9.72 -3.16
CA LEU A 180 15.45 9.98 -4.44
C LEU A 180 16.19 9.40 -5.65
N HIS A 181 17.53 9.45 -5.66
CA HIS A 181 18.35 8.89 -6.73
C HIS A 181 18.17 7.37 -6.92
N ASN A 182 17.64 6.67 -5.91
CA ASN A 182 17.40 5.23 -5.98
C ASN A 182 16.17 4.87 -6.82
N LEU A 183 15.29 5.84 -7.12
CA LEU A 183 14.13 5.61 -7.99
C LEU A 183 14.55 5.28 -9.44
N ASP A 184 15.66 5.81 -9.89
CA ASP A 184 16.20 5.59 -11.24
C ASP A 184 17.10 4.35 -11.32
N MET A 185 17.39 3.71 -10.18
CA MET A 185 18.25 2.53 -10.17
C MET A 185 17.49 1.27 -10.61
N PRO A 186 18.14 0.38 -11.38
CA PRO A 186 17.57 -0.93 -11.68
C PRO A 186 17.34 -1.72 -10.39
N ILE A 187 16.23 -2.46 -10.34
CA ILE A 187 15.97 -3.41 -9.25
C ILE A 187 17.00 -4.52 -9.34
N GLN A 188 17.87 -4.62 -8.34
CA GLN A 188 19.00 -5.55 -8.35
C GLN A 188 18.61 -6.96 -7.88
N VAL A 189 17.66 -7.06 -6.96
CA VAL A 189 17.19 -8.33 -6.40
C VAL A 189 15.68 -8.23 -6.24
N SER A 190 14.95 -9.03 -6.96
CA SER A 190 13.50 -9.12 -6.83
C SER A 190 13.12 -9.97 -5.62
N SER A 191 12.18 -9.49 -4.83
CA SER A 191 11.64 -10.16 -3.64
C SER A 191 10.15 -10.50 -3.77
N TYR A 192 9.58 -10.34 -4.96
CA TYR A 192 8.19 -10.69 -5.21
C TYR A 192 8.00 -12.18 -5.50
N GLU A 193 6.87 -12.68 -5.05
CA GLU A 193 6.41 -14.05 -5.27
C GLU A 193 5.01 -14.02 -5.93
N LEU A 194 4.75 -14.94 -6.83
CA LEU A 194 3.40 -15.26 -7.29
C LEU A 194 2.83 -16.30 -6.31
N ILE A 195 1.69 -16.02 -5.70
CA ILE A 195 1.11 -16.85 -4.63
C ILE A 195 -0.30 -17.35 -4.94
#